data_70a219ae1c0150bd84ca89d13c7ebdfd
#
_entry.id   70a219ae1c0150bd84ca89d13c7ebdfd
#
_cell.length_a   1.000
_cell.length_b   1.000
_cell.length_c   1.000
_cell.angle_alpha   90.00
_cell.angle_beta   90.00
_cell.angle_gamma   90.00
#
_symmetry.space_group_name_H-M   'P 1'
#
loop_
_entity.id
_entity.type
_entity.pdbx_description
1 polymer ?
#
loop_
_entity_poly.entity_id
_entity_poly.type
_entity_poly.pdbx_seq_one_letter_code
_entity_poly.pdbx_strand_id
1 'polypeptide(L)'
;MTKFLSLYSSSSGNSILIFNDDTNILIDAGVSASKICASLNDAGVEPGQIDAILVTHEHSDHICGIRVLAKKYGIPVFANASTMEGVLKVAPTVRPGDAHIITESNEYNIRSMKIKAFVTPHDSASSVGYVIESEGKKYAVATDTGSITKAMLGSLAGCEAVVIEANHDETMLKNGPYPYTLKKRILSDKGHLSNERCAWLATQLAIWGTKRILLGHLSEQNNTPEKAFECVKNSLETNGFSVGSDLVLKVAPKDEICFI
;
A
#
# COMPACT_ATOMS: atom_id res chain seq x y z
N MET A 1 17.54 -3.62 -12.06
CA MET A 1 17.39 -2.65 -10.94
C MET A 1 15.92 -2.53 -10.57
N THR A 2 15.58 -2.71 -9.28
CA THR A 2 14.18 -2.70 -8.80
C THR A 2 13.56 -1.32 -8.89
N LYS A 3 12.38 -1.24 -9.51
CA LYS A 3 11.51 -0.07 -9.56
C LYS A 3 10.30 -0.30 -8.67
N PHE A 4 9.88 0.76 -7.97
CA PHE A 4 8.77 0.74 -7.03
C PHE A 4 7.91 1.99 -7.27
N LEU A 5 6.64 1.81 -7.63
CA LEU A 5 5.75 2.88 -8.04
C LEU A 5 4.34 2.70 -7.52
N SER A 6 3.67 3.81 -7.22
CA SER A 6 2.22 3.87 -7.09
C SER A 6 1.60 4.08 -8.47
N LEU A 7 0.66 3.24 -8.85
CA LEU A 7 -0.18 3.41 -10.04
C LEU A 7 -1.44 4.20 -9.70
N TYR A 8 -2.03 3.90 -8.55
CA TYR A 8 -3.23 4.53 -7.97
C TYR A 8 -3.11 4.56 -6.46
N SER A 9 -3.51 5.66 -5.83
CA SER A 9 -3.48 5.76 -4.38
C SER A 9 -4.52 6.76 -3.85
N SER A 10 -5.61 6.24 -3.30
CA SER A 10 -6.66 7.02 -2.65
C SER A 10 -7.61 6.09 -1.87
N SER A 11 -8.53 6.66 -1.09
CA SER A 11 -9.63 5.93 -0.46
C SER A 11 -10.67 5.36 -1.45
N SER A 12 -10.45 5.48 -2.75
CA SER A 12 -11.32 4.97 -3.82
C SER A 12 -10.64 3.97 -4.76
N GLY A 13 -9.33 3.76 -4.63
CA GLY A 13 -8.60 2.78 -5.42
C GLY A 13 -7.11 2.81 -5.20
N ASN A 14 -6.53 1.64 -4.96
CA ASN A 14 -5.11 1.45 -4.65
C ASN A 14 -4.51 0.37 -5.55
N SER A 15 -3.33 0.64 -6.08
CA SER A 15 -2.55 -0.32 -6.83
C SER A 15 -1.10 0.14 -6.89
N ILE A 16 -0.19 -0.73 -6.47
CA ILE A 16 1.25 -0.45 -6.41
C ILE A 16 1.98 -1.51 -7.22
N LEU A 17 2.94 -1.09 -8.03
CA LEU A 17 3.76 -1.97 -8.84
C LEU A 17 5.20 -1.98 -8.30
N ILE A 18 5.74 -3.16 -8.07
CA ILE A 18 7.17 -3.36 -7.84
C ILE A 18 7.70 -4.35 -8.87
N PHE A 19 8.77 -3.99 -9.56
CA PHE A 19 9.33 -4.84 -10.60
C PHE A 19 10.82 -4.66 -10.81
N ASN A 20 11.46 -5.69 -11.33
CA ASN A 20 12.83 -5.71 -11.82
C ASN A 20 12.88 -6.45 -13.16
N ASP A 21 14.07 -6.78 -13.64
CA ASP A 21 14.26 -7.45 -14.95
C ASP A 21 13.64 -8.87 -15.00
N ASP A 22 13.36 -9.48 -13.84
CA ASP A 22 12.92 -10.88 -13.70
C ASP A 22 11.47 -11.03 -13.17
N THR A 23 10.99 -10.06 -12.39
CA THR A 23 9.77 -10.23 -11.57
C THR A 23 8.93 -8.97 -11.57
N ASN A 24 7.62 -9.12 -11.79
CA ASN A 24 6.64 -8.03 -11.77
C ASN A 24 5.52 -8.37 -10.78
N ILE A 25 5.42 -7.63 -9.69
CA ILE A 25 4.41 -7.86 -8.65
C ILE A 25 3.50 -6.64 -8.54
N LEU A 26 2.20 -6.89 -8.59
CA LEU A 26 1.18 -5.91 -8.31
C LEU A 26 0.70 -6.08 -6.86
N ILE A 27 0.67 -5.03 -6.08
CA ILE A 27 0.10 -5.02 -4.73
C ILE A 27 -1.21 -4.25 -4.83
N ASP A 28 -2.30 -4.95 -4.59
CA ASP A 28 -3.68 -4.55 -4.79
C ASP A 28 -4.04 -4.20 -6.25
N ALA A 29 -5.31 -4.33 -6.56
CA ALA A 29 -5.91 -4.02 -7.86
C ALA A 29 -7.24 -3.29 -7.64
N GLY A 30 -7.18 -2.14 -6.97
CA GLY A 30 -8.33 -1.44 -6.41
C GLY A 30 -9.11 -0.57 -7.37
N VAL A 31 -8.66 -0.44 -8.62
CA VAL A 31 -9.40 0.24 -9.70
C VAL A 31 -9.74 -0.74 -10.82
N SER A 32 -10.50 -0.30 -11.83
CA SER A 32 -10.85 -1.17 -12.96
C SER A 32 -9.61 -1.75 -13.65
N ALA A 33 -9.71 -3.00 -14.10
CA ALA A 33 -8.61 -3.65 -14.80
C ALA A 33 -8.13 -2.87 -16.04
N SER A 34 -9.05 -2.16 -16.72
CA SER A 34 -8.69 -1.31 -17.86
C SER A 34 -7.74 -0.18 -17.44
N LYS A 35 -8.01 0.48 -16.32
CA LYS A 35 -7.14 1.54 -15.76
C LYS A 35 -5.79 0.96 -15.37
N ILE A 36 -5.77 -0.19 -14.65
CA ILE A 36 -4.51 -0.86 -14.25
C ILE A 36 -3.69 -1.23 -15.48
N CYS A 37 -4.31 -1.85 -16.51
CA CYS A 37 -3.60 -2.20 -17.73
C CYS A 37 -2.99 -0.98 -18.45
N ALA A 38 -3.70 0.16 -18.48
CA ALA A 38 -3.15 1.39 -19.05
C ALA A 38 -1.91 1.85 -18.29
N SER A 39 -2.00 1.97 -16.96
CA SER A 39 -0.86 2.39 -16.13
C SER A 39 0.31 1.40 -16.15
N LEU A 40 0.05 0.09 -16.24
CA LEU A 40 1.11 -0.91 -16.42
C LEU A 40 1.87 -0.68 -17.75
N ASN A 41 1.14 -0.48 -18.86
CA ASN A 41 1.76 -0.17 -20.16
C ASN A 41 2.57 1.13 -20.13
N ASP A 42 2.05 2.18 -19.47
CA ASP A 42 2.76 3.45 -19.27
C ASP A 42 4.03 3.28 -18.42
N ALA A 43 4.02 2.33 -17.47
CA ALA A 43 5.20 1.95 -16.69
C ALA A 43 6.18 1.04 -17.47
N GLY A 44 5.82 0.60 -18.68
CA GLY A 44 6.62 -0.29 -19.53
C GLY A 44 6.49 -1.78 -19.16
N VAL A 45 5.41 -2.17 -18.48
CA VAL A 45 5.11 -3.57 -18.11
C VAL A 45 3.80 -3.99 -18.76
N GLU A 46 3.84 -5.02 -19.62
CA GLU A 46 2.61 -5.57 -20.17
C GLU A 46 1.78 -6.29 -19.10
N PRO A 47 0.44 -6.15 -19.08
CA PRO A 47 -0.40 -6.79 -18.06
C PRO A 47 -0.23 -8.31 -17.95
N GLY A 48 0.10 -8.98 -19.04
CA GLY A 48 0.38 -10.42 -19.07
C GLY A 48 1.74 -10.82 -18.47
N GLN A 49 2.60 -9.85 -18.16
CA GLN A 49 3.90 -10.09 -17.52
C GLN A 49 3.84 -9.99 -15.99
N ILE A 50 2.67 -9.69 -15.42
CA ILE A 50 2.51 -9.68 -13.96
C ILE A 50 2.59 -11.12 -13.43
N ASP A 51 3.53 -11.37 -12.54
CA ASP A 51 3.79 -12.68 -11.95
C ASP A 51 2.88 -12.99 -10.76
N ALA A 52 2.42 -11.95 -10.07
CA ALA A 52 1.52 -12.09 -8.92
C ALA A 52 0.75 -10.81 -8.61
N ILE A 53 -0.46 -10.97 -8.06
CA ILE A 53 -1.19 -9.93 -7.34
C ILE A 53 -1.15 -10.29 -5.86
N LEU A 54 -0.54 -9.44 -5.02
CA LEU A 54 -0.60 -9.54 -3.57
C LEU A 54 -1.78 -8.68 -3.10
N VAL A 55 -2.66 -9.24 -2.29
CA VAL A 55 -3.85 -8.51 -1.79
C VAL A 55 -3.67 -8.22 -0.32
N THR A 56 -3.77 -6.94 0.05
CA THR A 56 -3.65 -6.49 1.44
C THR A 56 -4.89 -6.87 2.24
N HIS A 57 -6.09 -6.60 1.71
CA HIS A 57 -7.37 -6.95 2.31
C HIS A 57 -8.51 -6.89 1.26
N GLU A 58 -9.72 -7.30 1.64
CA GLU A 58 -10.83 -7.55 0.72
C GLU A 58 -11.72 -6.34 0.38
N HIS A 59 -11.40 -5.13 0.82
CA HIS A 59 -12.19 -3.95 0.46
C HIS A 59 -12.16 -3.67 -1.05
N SER A 60 -13.23 -3.12 -1.58
CA SER A 60 -13.44 -2.95 -3.02
C SER A 60 -12.38 -2.09 -3.70
N ASP A 61 -11.87 -1.08 -3.01
CA ASP A 61 -10.79 -0.20 -3.45
C ASP A 61 -9.40 -0.84 -3.43
N HIS A 62 -9.32 -2.16 -3.14
CA HIS A 62 -8.13 -2.99 -3.23
C HIS A 62 -8.29 -4.18 -4.19
N ILE A 63 -9.52 -4.62 -4.49
CA ILE A 63 -9.73 -5.87 -5.22
C ILE A 63 -10.59 -5.76 -6.49
N CYS A 64 -11.18 -4.60 -6.81
CA CYS A 64 -12.21 -4.50 -7.86
C CYS A 64 -11.72 -4.94 -9.26
N GLY A 65 -10.44 -4.80 -9.57
CA GLY A 65 -9.82 -5.19 -10.84
C GLY A 65 -9.45 -6.67 -10.94
N ILE A 66 -9.32 -7.38 -9.80
CA ILE A 66 -8.76 -8.74 -9.74
C ILE A 66 -9.52 -9.70 -10.65
N ARG A 67 -10.86 -9.67 -10.63
CA ARG A 67 -11.68 -10.59 -11.42
C ARG A 67 -11.31 -10.60 -12.90
N VAL A 68 -11.04 -9.43 -13.47
CA VAL A 68 -10.72 -9.31 -14.90
C VAL A 68 -9.25 -9.65 -15.14
N LEU A 69 -8.34 -9.15 -14.32
CA LEU A 69 -6.89 -9.40 -14.45
C LEU A 69 -6.58 -10.89 -14.31
N ALA A 70 -7.03 -11.54 -13.25
CA ALA A 70 -6.81 -12.97 -13.03
C ALA A 70 -7.43 -13.83 -14.13
N LYS A 71 -8.67 -13.51 -14.57
CA LYS A 71 -9.34 -14.27 -15.64
C LYS A 71 -8.64 -14.12 -16.99
N LYS A 72 -8.31 -12.88 -17.37
CA LYS A 72 -7.80 -12.57 -18.73
C LYS A 72 -6.35 -12.97 -18.90
N TYR A 73 -5.53 -12.77 -17.89
CA TYR A 73 -4.09 -12.96 -17.98
C TYR A 73 -3.57 -14.15 -17.18
N GLY A 74 -4.44 -14.82 -16.38
CA GLY A 74 -4.05 -15.98 -15.58
C GLY A 74 -3.11 -15.63 -14.42
N ILE A 75 -3.22 -14.41 -13.90
CA ILE A 75 -2.30 -13.92 -12.86
C ILE A 75 -2.62 -14.58 -11.52
N PRO A 76 -1.65 -15.23 -10.86
CA PRO A 76 -1.82 -15.78 -9.51
C PRO A 76 -2.13 -14.69 -8.47
N VAL A 77 -3.03 -15.00 -7.54
CA VAL A 77 -3.45 -14.09 -6.46
C VAL A 77 -3.00 -14.65 -5.12
N PHE A 78 -2.33 -13.82 -4.34
CA PHE A 78 -1.80 -14.14 -3.02
C PHE A 78 -2.51 -13.29 -1.97
N ALA A 79 -3.07 -13.91 -0.96
CA ALA A 79 -3.70 -13.24 0.18
C ALA A 79 -3.68 -14.14 1.41
N ASN A 80 -3.94 -13.59 2.60
CA ASN A 80 -4.23 -14.45 3.74
C ASN A 80 -5.61 -15.15 3.56
N ALA A 81 -5.88 -16.17 4.36
CA ALA A 81 -7.06 -17.03 4.17
C ALA A 81 -8.37 -16.21 4.20
N SER A 82 -8.56 -15.33 5.18
CA SER A 82 -9.80 -14.55 5.31
C SER A 82 -9.97 -13.52 4.19
N THR A 83 -8.90 -12.87 3.76
CA THR A 83 -8.90 -11.97 2.59
C THR A 83 -9.21 -12.74 1.31
N MET A 84 -8.62 -13.94 1.14
CA MET A 84 -8.87 -14.77 -0.05
C MET A 84 -10.35 -15.18 -0.16
N GLU A 85 -11.02 -15.49 0.94
CA GLU A 85 -12.47 -15.73 0.94
C GLU A 85 -13.24 -14.52 0.42
N GLY A 86 -12.86 -13.30 0.80
CA GLY A 86 -13.42 -12.07 0.30
C GLY A 86 -13.17 -11.87 -1.21
N VAL A 87 -11.92 -12.09 -1.64
CA VAL A 87 -11.53 -12.03 -3.07
C VAL A 87 -12.35 -13.00 -3.91
N LEU A 88 -12.48 -14.25 -3.50
CA LEU A 88 -13.20 -15.29 -4.26
C LEU A 88 -14.70 -15.00 -4.38
N LYS A 89 -15.32 -14.26 -3.45
CA LYS A 89 -16.72 -13.81 -3.56
C LYS A 89 -16.93 -12.87 -4.75
N VAL A 90 -15.98 -11.98 -5.03
CA VAL A 90 -16.07 -10.98 -6.12
C VAL A 90 -15.36 -11.43 -7.39
N ALA A 91 -14.40 -12.31 -7.26
CA ALA A 91 -13.57 -12.85 -8.35
C ALA A 91 -13.61 -14.40 -8.37
N PRO A 92 -14.77 -15.05 -8.52
CA PRO A 92 -14.89 -16.52 -8.55
C PRO A 92 -14.21 -17.15 -9.77
N THR A 93 -13.68 -16.33 -10.66
CA THR A 93 -12.93 -16.75 -11.86
C THR A 93 -11.45 -16.99 -11.58
N VAL A 94 -10.95 -16.66 -10.39
CA VAL A 94 -9.61 -17.08 -9.95
C VAL A 94 -9.60 -18.60 -9.84
N ARG A 95 -8.73 -19.25 -10.58
CA ARG A 95 -8.65 -20.71 -10.60
C ARG A 95 -8.09 -21.20 -9.26
N PRO A 96 -8.50 -22.37 -8.76
CA PRO A 96 -7.97 -22.90 -7.49
C PRO A 96 -6.44 -22.99 -7.45
N GLY A 97 -5.79 -23.30 -8.58
CA GLY A 97 -4.34 -23.36 -8.68
C GLY A 97 -3.63 -21.98 -8.69
N ASP A 98 -4.38 -20.89 -8.89
CA ASP A 98 -3.86 -19.52 -8.90
C ASP A 98 -4.22 -18.76 -7.60
N ALA A 99 -4.95 -19.37 -6.68
CA ALA A 99 -5.27 -18.79 -5.38
C ALA A 99 -4.28 -19.32 -4.32
N HIS A 100 -3.37 -18.46 -3.87
CA HIS A 100 -2.31 -18.82 -2.94
C HIS A 100 -2.54 -18.20 -1.57
N ILE A 101 -2.59 -19.02 -0.54
CA ILE A 101 -2.73 -18.55 0.84
C ILE A 101 -1.35 -18.24 1.41
N ILE A 102 -1.20 -17.04 1.93
CA ILE A 102 0.00 -16.60 2.65
C ILE A 102 -0.31 -16.35 4.13
N THR A 103 0.74 -16.41 4.94
CA THR A 103 0.69 -16.15 6.38
C THR A 103 1.84 -15.23 6.77
N GLU A 104 1.67 -14.48 7.85
CA GLU A 104 2.68 -13.54 8.36
C GLU A 104 3.91 -14.26 8.96
N SER A 105 3.76 -15.54 9.29
CA SER A 105 4.86 -16.36 9.84
C SER A 105 5.85 -16.84 8.79
N ASN A 106 5.47 -16.82 7.51
CA ASN A 106 6.25 -17.40 6.43
C ASN A 106 6.80 -16.33 5.48
N GLU A 107 7.89 -16.68 4.82
CA GLU A 107 8.42 -15.95 3.67
C GLU A 107 8.10 -16.72 2.39
N TYR A 108 7.78 -16.01 1.33
CA TYR A 108 7.40 -16.58 0.04
C TYR A 108 8.32 -16.04 -1.04
N ASN A 109 8.74 -16.90 -1.95
CA ASN A 109 9.52 -16.47 -3.12
C ASN A 109 8.61 -16.42 -4.34
N ILE A 110 8.58 -15.27 -5.01
CA ILE A 110 7.98 -15.10 -6.32
C ILE A 110 9.11 -14.73 -7.25
N ARG A 111 9.55 -15.68 -8.06
CA ARG A 111 10.75 -15.58 -8.90
C ARG A 111 11.96 -15.04 -8.11
N SER A 112 12.48 -13.84 -8.44
CA SER A 112 13.65 -13.24 -7.80
C SER A 112 13.34 -12.39 -6.55
N MET A 113 12.06 -12.25 -6.18
CA MET A 113 11.65 -11.45 -5.04
C MET A 113 11.18 -12.30 -3.87
N LYS A 114 11.57 -11.90 -2.65
CA LYS A 114 11.10 -12.52 -1.41
C LYS A 114 10.02 -11.64 -0.77
N ILE A 115 8.90 -12.25 -0.40
CA ILE A 115 7.71 -11.58 0.11
C ILE A 115 7.46 -12.01 1.55
N LYS A 116 7.18 -11.04 2.42
CA LYS A 116 6.72 -11.29 3.79
C LYS A 116 5.53 -10.39 4.09
N ALA A 117 4.45 -10.98 4.59
CA ALA A 117 3.31 -10.22 5.09
C ALA A 117 3.51 -9.82 6.56
N PHE A 118 2.86 -8.74 6.99
CA PHE A 118 2.74 -8.34 8.38
C PHE A 118 1.35 -7.75 8.64
N VAL A 119 0.82 -7.95 9.84
CA VAL A 119 -0.53 -7.48 10.20
C VAL A 119 -0.59 -5.97 10.26
N THR A 120 -1.63 -5.40 9.64
CA THR A 120 -2.05 -4.01 9.79
C THR A 120 -3.40 -3.96 10.52
N PRO A 121 -3.55 -3.21 11.62
CA PRO A 121 -4.83 -3.08 12.31
C PRO A 121 -5.84 -2.30 11.46
N HIS A 122 -6.79 -2.99 10.84
CA HIS A 122 -7.84 -2.40 10.02
C HIS A 122 -9.17 -3.12 10.23
N ASP A 123 -10.29 -2.49 9.86
CA ASP A 123 -11.65 -3.03 10.00
C ASP A 123 -12.06 -3.91 8.80
N SER A 124 -11.20 -4.82 8.45
CA SER A 124 -11.37 -5.87 7.43
C SER A 124 -11.36 -7.26 8.07
N ALA A 125 -11.56 -8.29 7.28
CA ALA A 125 -11.51 -9.67 7.78
C ALA A 125 -10.12 -10.03 8.33
N SER A 126 -9.05 -9.60 7.64
CA SER A 126 -7.65 -9.71 8.09
C SER A 126 -6.75 -8.88 7.18
N SER A 127 -6.36 -7.68 7.60
CA SER A 127 -5.51 -6.80 6.81
C SER A 127 -4.03 -7.07 7.05
N VAL A 128 -3.24 -6.99 5.97
CA VAL A 128 -1.79 -7.12 6.00
C VAL A 128 -1.12 -6.04 5.14
N GLY A 129 0.07 -5.64 5.55
CA GLY A 129 1.04 -4.99 4.68
C GLY A 129 2.06 -5.99 4.16
N TYR A 130 2.89 -5.56 3.24
CA TYR A 130 3.93 -6.40 2.62
C TYR A 130 5.29 -5.76 2.72
N VAL A 131 6.31 -6.59 3.00
CA VAL A 131 7.72 -6.30 2.76
C VAL A 131 8.17 -7.16 1.60
N ILE A 132 8.78 -6.53 0.61
CA ILE A 132 9.35 -7.18 -0.57
C ILE A 132 10.86 -6.96 -0.57
N GLU A 133 11.62 -8.05 -0.54
CA GLU A 133 13.07 -8.00 -0.69
C GLU A 133 13.44 -8.29 -2.15
N SER A 134 14.17 -7.38 -2.75
CA SER A 134 14.64 -7.47 -4.13
C SER A 134 16.02 -6.84 -4.23
N GLU A 135 16.97 -7.53 -4.85
CA GLU A 135 18.36 -7.06 -5.06
C GLU A 135 19.03 -6.56 -3.77
N GLY A 136 18.80 -7.27 -2.65
CA GLY A 136 19.38 -6.95 -1.34
C GLY A 136 18.78 -5.73 -0.63
N LYS A 137 17.70 -5.16 -1.16
CA LYS A 137 16.96 -4.03 -0.58
C LYS A 137 15.55 -4.44 -0.23
N LYS A 138 14.97 -3.78 0.78
CA LYS A 138 13.60 -3.99 1.24
C LYS A 138 12.71 -2.82 0.85
N TYR A 139 11.53 -3.15 0.36
CA TYR A 139 10.47 -2.22 -0.01
C TYR A 139 9.21 -2.61 0.75
N ALA A 140 8.43 -1.65 1.20
CA ALA A 140 7.24 -1.99 1.98
C ALA A 140 6.01 -1.16 1.61
N VAL A 141 4.84 -1.78 1.78
CA VAL A 141 3.53 -1.15 1.67
C VAL A 141 2.78 -1.38 2.97
N ALA A 142 2.32 -0.29 3.58
CA ALA A 142 1.56 -0.26 4.83
C ALA A 142 0.46 0.80 4.75
N THR A 143 -0.57 0.49 4.00
CA THR A 143 -1.80 1.28 3.92
C THR A 143 -2.89 0.59 4.75
N ASP A 144 -3.97 1.31 4.99
CA ASP A 144 -5.15 0.80 5.71
C ASP A 144 -4.78 0.25 7.09
N THR A 145 -4.37 1.18 7.94
CA THR A 145 -4.03 0.87 9.31
C THR A 145 -4.49 1.98 10.27
N GLY A 146 -5.29 1.63 11.25
CA GLY A 146 -5.77 2.58 12.27
C GLY A 146 -4.76 2.81 13.39
N SER A 147 -3.75 1.96 13.52
CA SER A 147 -2.73 2.09 14.58
C SER A 147 -1.40 1.46 14.17
N ILE A 148 -0.33 1.95 14.80
CA ILE A 148 1.04 1.51 14.53
C ILE A 148 1.43 0.50 15.61
N THR A 149 1.64 -0.76 15.24
CA THR A 149 2.03 -1.82 16.17
C THR A 149 3.54 -2.04 16.20
N LYS A 150 4.04 -2.66 17.29
CA LYS A 150 5.46 -3.05 17.37
C LYS A 150 5.87 -4.03 16.26
N ALA A 151 4.96 -4.95 15.87
CA ALA A 151 5.21 -5.90 14.80
C ALA A 151 5.36 -5.20 13.45
N MET A 152 4.46 -4.26 13.14
CA MET A 152 4.53 -3.40 11.95
C MET A 152 5.85 -2.62 11.92
N LEU A 153 6.21 -1.94 13.01
CA LEU A 153 7.46 -1.20 13.12
C LEU A 153 8.68 -2.09 12.86
N GLY A 154 8.72 -3.29 13.46
CA GLY A 154 9.80 -4.25 13.23
C GLY A 154 9.88 -4.72 11.78
N SER A 155 8.74 -4.85 11.09
CA SER A 155 8.70 -5.25 9.66
C SER A 155 9.19 -4.13 8.74
N LEU A 156 8.86 -2.88 9.05
CA LEU A 156 9.23 -1.71 8.25
C LEU A 156 10.67 -1.23 8.49
N ALA A 157 11.30 -1.64 9.59
CA ALA A 157 12.66 -1.23 9.92
C ALA A 157 13.67 -1.65 8.85
N GLY A 158 14.51 -0.71 8.41
CA GLY A 158 15.55 -0.94 7.41
C GLY A 158 15.03 -1.10 5.98
N CYS A 159 13.78 -0.72 5.69
CA CYS A 159 13.29 -0.62 4.33
C CYS A 159 13.92 0.58 3.61
N GLU A 160 14.38 0.35 2.38
CA GLU A 160 14.94 1.38 1.48
C GLU A 160 13.86 2.40 1.07
N ALA A 161 12.66 1.91 0.74
CA ALA A 161 11.53 2.71 0.34
C ALA A 161 10.23 2.14 0.91
N VAL A 162 9.31 3.03 1.30
CA VAL A 162 8.03 2.64 1.89
C VAL A 162 6.88 3.47 1.34
N VAL A 163 5.73 2.82 1.16
CA VAL A 163 4.42 3.48 1.02
C VAL A 163 3.71 3.36 2.36
N ILE A 164 3.36 4.48 2.97
CA ILE A 164 2.62 4.54 4.23
C ILE A 164 1.37 5.40 4.09
N GLU A 165 0.37 5.08 4.88
CA GLU A 165 -0.89 5.81 4.87
C GLU A 165 -0.76 7.19 5.50
N ALA A 166 -1.32 8.23 4.82
CA ALA A 166 -1.60 9.56 5.37
C ALA A 166 -3.05 9.92 5.03
N ASN A 167 -4.00 9.26 5.72
CA ASN A 167 -5.39 9.29 5.29
C ASN A 167 -6.06 10.64 5.50
N HIS A 168 -5.97 11.24 6.69
CA HIS A 168 -6.76 12.41 7.01
C HIS A 168 -6.01 13.43 7.88
N ASP A 169 -6.36 14.69 7.68
CA ASP A 169 -6.14 15.78 8.64
C ASP A 169 -7.23 15.69 9.71
N GLU A 170 -6.85 15.60 10.98
CA GLU A 170 -7.81 15.43 12.08
C GLU A 170 -8.81 16.59 12.18
N THR A 171 -8.39 17.83 11.87
CA THR A 171 -9.26 19.00 11.92
C THR A 171 -10.27 18.97 10.79
N MET A 172 -9.84 18.62 9.56
CA MET A 172 -10.77 18.46 8.44
C MET A 172 -11.77 17.34 8.70
N LEU A 173 -11.33 16.20 9.22
CA LEU A 173 -12.23 15.09 9.54
C LEU A 173 -13.23 15.46 10.63
N LYS A 174 -12.79 16.10 11.72
CA LYS A 174 -13.66 16.50 12.83
C LYS A 174 -14.73 17.51 12.39
N ASN A 175 -14.38 18.47 11.54
CA ASN A 175 -15.25 19.54 11.06
C ASN A 175 -15.95 19.23 9.72
N GLY A 176 -15.53 18.18 9.01
CA GLY A 176 -16.03 17.79 7.69
C GLY A 176 -17.45 17.25 7.70
N PRO A 177 -18.02 16.96 6.53
CA PRO A 177 -19.41 16.59 6.36
C PRO A 177 -19.76 15.15 6.75
N TYR A 178 -18.76 14.31 7.07
CA TYR A 178 -19.02 12.90 7.37
C TYR A 178 -19.91 12.72 8.61
N PRO A 179 -20.82 11.72 8.61
CA PRO A 179 -21.59 11.37 9.80
C PRO A 179 -20.68 11.01 10.98
N TYR A 180 -21.14 11.28 12.19
CA TYR A 180 -20.40 11.04 13.42
C TYR A 180 -19.90 9.59 13.54
N THR A 181 -20.72 8.62 13.16
CA THR A 181 -20.35 7.18 13.18
C THR A 181 -19.17 6.87 12.27
N LEU A 182 -19.13 7.48 11.07
CA LEU A 182 -18.03 7.31 10.12
C LEU A 182 -16.76 8.00 10.64
N LYS A 183 -16.86 9.21 11.20
CA LYS A 183 -15.71 9.88 11.83
C LYS A 183 -15.12 9.03 12.95
N LYS A 184 -15.99 8.47 13.83
CA LYS A 184 -15.54 7.58 14.91
C LYS A 184 -14.85 6.31 14.39
N ARG A 185 -15.37 5.72 13.31
CA ARG A 185 -14.75 4.57 12.63
C ARG A 185 -13.35 4.93 12.13
N ILE A 186 -13.21 6.04 11.39
CA ILE A 186 -11.93 6.49 10.81
C ILE A 186 -10.88 6.76 11.91
N LEU A 187 -11.29 7.41 13.01
CA LEU A 187 -10.41 7.74 14.15
C LEU A 187 -10.08 6.56 15.06
N SER A 188 -10.68 5.39 14.85
CA SER A 188 -10.44 4.21 15.70
C SER A 188 -9.09 3.56 15.43
N ASP A 189 -8.63 2.71 16.36
CA ASP A 189 -7.39 1.93 16.20
C ASP A 189 -7.44 0.89 15.07
N LYS A 190 -8.61 0.70 14.45
CA LYS A 190 -8.83 -0.10 13.24
C LYS A 190 -9.33 0.73 12.07
N GLY A 191 -9.31 2.04 12.16
CA GLY A 191 -9.65 2.95 11.07
C GLY A 191 -8.45 3.25 10.18
N HIS A 192 -8.04 4.51 10.16
CA HIS A 192 -6.98 5.00 9.28
C HIS A 192 -6.01 5.93 10.03
N LEU A 193 -4.75 6.02 9.58
CA LEU A 193 -3.78 6.92 10.16
C LEU A 193 -4.08 8.38 9.80
N SER A 194 -4.04 9.26 10.81
CA SER A 194 -3.99 10.69 10.59
C SER A 194 -2.61 11.14 10.07
N ASN A 195 -2.55 12.35 9.53
CA ASN A 195 -1.29 12.95 9.08
C ASN A 195 -0.25 12.98 10.21
N GLU A 196 -0.66 13.24 11.47
CA GLU A 196 0.20 13.31 12.64
C GLU A 196 0.77 11.93 13.00
N ARG A 197 -0.06 10.88 12.98
CA ARG A 197 0.40 9.50 13.23
C ARG A 197 1.32 9.03 12.12
N CYS A 198 0.99 9.36 10.87
CA CYS A 198 1.86 9.11 9.71
C CYS A 198 3.20 9.84 9.87
N ALA A 199 3.20 11.09 10.28
CA ALA A 199 4.41 11.90 10.50
C ALA A 199 5.32 11.27 11.56
N TRP A 200 4.74 10.79 12.67
CA TRP A 200 5.50 10.05 13.67
C TRP A 200 6.14 8.78 13.10
N LEU A 201 5.36 7.98 12.32
CA LEU A 201 5.87 6.76 11.68
C LEU A 201 7.00 7.08 10.69
N ALA A 202 6.82 8.09 9.84
CA ALA A 202 7.83 8.52 8.87
C ALA A 202 9.15 8.92 9.57
N THR A 203 9.06 9.59 10.71
CA THR A 203 10.23 9.95 11.51
C THR A 203 10.94 8.71 12.05
N GLN A 204 10.21 7.71 12.57
CA GLN A 204 10.83 6.45 13.02
C GLN A 204 11.53 5.73 11.88
N LEU A 205 10.90 5.69 10.70
CA LEU A 205 11.48 5.07 9.50
C LEU A 205 12.75 5.80 9.04
N ALA A 206 12.78 7.13 9.07
CA ALA A 206 13.95 7.93 8.75
C ALA A 206 15.12 7.63 9.73
N ILE A 207 14.84 7.54 11.05
CA ILE A 207 15.82 7.16 12.08
C ILE A 207 16.43 5.77 11.76
N TRP A 208 15.65 4.85 11.22
CA TRP A 208 16.12 3.50 10.84
C TRP A 208 16.68 3.41 9.43
N GLY A 209 16.86 4.55 8.76
CA GLY A 209 17.62 4.65 7.51
C GLY A 209 16.79 4.56 6.24
N THR A 210 15.47 4.62 6.31
CA THR A 210 14.59 4.68 5.11
C THR A 210 14.94 5.91 4.27
N LYS A 211 15.13 5.72 2.97
CA LYS A 211 15.55 6.76 2.04
C LYS A 211 14.43 7.36 1.22
N ARG A 212 13.32 6.66 1.07
CA ARG A 212 12.19 7.11 0.25
C ARG A 212 10.88 6.78 0.93
N ILE A 213 10.05 7.80 1.13
CA ILE A 213 8.74 7.67 1.75
C ILE A 213 7.70 8.24 0.79
N LEU A 214 6.72 7.44 0.42
CA LEU A 214 5.55 7.87 -0.31
C LEU A 214 4.34 7.85 0.61
N LEU A 215 3.70 8.99 0.77
CA LEU A 215 2.44 9.13 1.49
C LEU A 215 1.31 8.73 0.55
N GLY A 216 0.54 7.74 0.92
CA GLY A 216 -0.56 7.21 0.12
C GLY A 216 -1.87 7.16 0.87
N HIS A 217 -2.90 6.66 0.16
CA HIS A 217 -4.25 6.41 0.70
C HIS A 217 -4.91 7.65 1.32
N LEU A 218 -4.76 8.82 0.67
CA LEU A 218 -5.35 10.07 1.15
C LEU A 218 -6.87 10.08 0.96
N SER A 219 -7.58 10.57 1.97
CA SER A 219 -9.01 10.85 1.89
C SER A 219 -9.27 12.07 1.00
N GLU A 220 -10.13 11.92 0.00
CA GLU A 220 -10.48 13.00 -0.92
C GLU A 220 -11.24 14.16 -0.24
N GLN A 221 -11.91 13.90 0.88
CA GLN A 221 -12.72 14.91 1.57
C GLN A 221 -12.08 15.45 2.85
N ASN A 222 -11.19 14.68 3.47
CA ASN A 222 -10.66 15.02 4.78
C ASN A 222 -9.14 15.18 4.78
N ASN A 223 -8.53 15.35 3.61
CA ASN A 223 -7.11 15.63 3.46
C ASN A 223 -6.83 16.44 2.18
N THR A 224 -5.61 16.97 2.08
CA THR A 224 -5.03 17.44 0.83
C THR A 224 -3.57 16.97 0.75
N PRO A 225 -3.01 16.81 -0.47
CA PRO A 225 -1.59 16.47 -0.64
C PRO A 225 -0.66 17.40 0.11
N GLU A 226 -0.94 18.71 0.10
CA GLU A 226 -0.13 19.73 0.76
C GLU A 226 -0.14 19.55 2.28
N LYS A 227 -1.32 19.32 2.89
CA LYS A 227 -1.44 19.11 4.34
C LYS A 227 -0.71 17.85 4.80
N ALA A 228 -0.86 16.75 4.08
CA ALA A 228 -0.15 15.51 4.37
C ALA A 228 1.36 15.71 4.26
N PHE A 229 1.83 16.31 3.16
CA PHE A 229 3.23 16.57 2.92
C PHE A 229 3.85 17.48 3.99
N GLU A 230 3.25 18.63 4.27
CA GLU A 230 3.80 19.60 5.24
C GLU A 230 3.78 19.04 6.67
N CYS A 231 2.76 18.29 7.06
CA CYS A 231 2.71 17.65 8.38
C CYS A 231 3.89 16.69 8.57
N VAL A 232 4.13 15.81 7.59
CA VAL A 232 5.22 14.82 7.66
C VAL A 232 6.58 15.49 7.53
N LYS A 233 6.75 16.45 6.60
CA LYS A 233 7.98 17.20 6.41
C LYS A 233 8.39 17.93 7.69
N ASN A 234 7.47 18.68 8.31
CA ASN A 234 7.74 19.41 9.54
C ASN A 234 8.20 18.50 10.68
N SER A 235 7.61 17.29 10.79
CA SER A 235 8.04 16.30 11.79
C SER A 235 9.45 15.81 11.50
N LEU A 236 9.77 15.48 10.25
CA LEU A 236 11.10 15.05 9.83
C LEU A 236 12.15 16.13 10.12
N GLU A 237 11.89 17.37 9.70
CA GLU A 237 12.82 18.50 9.86
C GLU A 237 13.04 18.84 11.34
N THR A 238 12.00 18.80 12.18
CA THR A 238 12.11 18.97 13.63
C THR A 238 12.99 17.91 14.30
N ASN A 239 13.04 16.70 13.69
CA ASN A 239 13.88 15.61 14.17
C ASN A 239 15.24 15.53 13.45
N GLY A 240 15.64 16.57 12.72
CA GLY A 240 16.98 16.73 12.14
C GLY A 240 17.16 16.09 10.76
N PHE A 241 16.09 15.71 10.06
CA PHE A 241 16.15 15.17 8.70
C PHE A 241 15.76 16.22 7.68
N SER A 242 16.60 16.43 6.68
CA SER A 242 16.32 17.37 5.58
C SER A 242 15.65 16.63 4.41
N VAL A 243 14.39 16.96 4.14
CA VAL A 243 13.67 16.44 2.98
C VAL A 243 14.33 16.94 1.69
N GLY A 244 14.63 16.00 0.78
CA GLY A 244 15.33 16.26 -0.48
C GLY A 244 16.82 15.97 -0.43
N SER A 245 17.48 15.98 0.75
CA SER A 245 18.90 15.63 0.88
C SER A 245 19.11 14.31 1.64
N ASP A 246 18.50 14.13 2.82
CA ASP A 246 18.67 12.92 3.62
C ASP A 246 17.71 11.80 3.17
N LEU A 247 16.51 12.19 2.78
CA LEU A 247 15.48 11.29 2.27
C LEU A 247 14.56 12.01 1.27
N VAL A 248 13.90 11.22 0.42
CA VAL A 248 12.87 11.70 -0.50
C VAL A 248 11.49 11.46 0.14
N LEU A 249 10.71 12.53 0.25
CA LEU A 249 9.32 12.49 0.66
C LEU A 249 8.44 12.90 -0.52
N LYS A 250 7.41 12.11 -0.84
CA LYS A 250 6.41 12.42 -1.86
C LYS A 250 5.01 12.09 -1.36
N VAL A 251 4.00 12.67 -2.01
CA VAL A 251 2.60 12.24 -1.88
C VAL A 251 2.19 11.56 -3.18
N ALA A 252 1.58 10.40 -3.07
CA ALA A 252 1.07 9.68 -4.23
C ALA A 252 -0.11 10.44 -4.84
N PRO A 253 -0.06 10.76 -6.14
CA PRO A 253 -1.23 11.28 -6.82
C PRO A 253 -2.30 10.18 -6.93
N LYS A 254 -3.55 10.60 -7.07
CA LYS A 254 -4.68 9.68 -7.12
C LYS A 254 -4.65 8.75 -8.32
N ASP A 255 -4.42 9.31 -9.51
CA ASP A 255 -4.62 8.65 -10.81
C ASP A 255 -3.38 8.74 -11.72
N GLU A 256 -2.22 9.07 -11.20
CA GLU A 256 -0.98 9.20 -11.97
C GLU A 256 0.13 8.31 -11.39
N ILE A 257 1.01 7.83 -12.26
CA ILE A 257 2.16 7.01 -11.83
C ILE A 257 3.14 7.87 -11.04
N CYS A 258 3.49 7.40 -9.86
CA CYS A 258 4.47 8.03 -9.02
C CYS A 258 5.60 7.07 -8.65
N PHE A 259 6.82 7.37 -9.08
CA PHE A 259 8.02 6.62 -8.68
C PHE A 259 8.42 6.96 -7.24
N ILE A 260 8.70 5.92 -6.48
CA ILE A 260 9.09 6.00 -5.07
C ILE A 260 10.61 5.94 -4.93
#